data_f89de9c830753bfcd9626cb62beffb7a
#
_entry.id   f89de9c830753bfcd9626cb62beffb7a
#
_cell.length_a   1.000
_cell.length_b   1.000
_cell.length_c   1.000
_cell.angle_alpha   90.00
_cell.angle_beta   90.00
_cell.angle_gamma   90.00
#
_symmetry.space_group_name_H-M   'P 1'
#
loop_
_entity.id
_entity.type
_entity.pdbx_description
1 polymer ?
#
loop_
_entity_poly.entity_id
_entity_poly.type
_entity_poly.pdbx_seq_one_letter_code
_entity_poly.pdbx_strand_id
1 'polypeptide(L)'
;MSNTLELSEKYQPLFELLQGRHPEVDTVIITGGRYSLKSYTVSIFANTAFFYYAWNILYTRYTNTSIVDSVKPEVSDKLELLGIQEKVFDTKTHIEHNDNRIAFKGIKPGSGKQTASLKSLSGFNCFINDEAEELPDYETFKKVFFSMRHPSKRNLSILILNPTTRDHWIFKEFFEKKGLKGGENCIIDNVIYIHATYLDCTLSKMPPNILADYERLKVADPTYYQNVILGGWITEPAGVLLPKSKLNYFNSIADIPKESIVWRFTISDPANKGGDKYSNPFIYVCMINDRVACYVVDAIHSTDGIEANTERIPLKAKELGMEAIFLEDNGIGLAAALLIKKKLPANVKFAPFHSSINKETRILSNYEFVRDFFYFQREPEQGSEYASFMYDMTNYQKEGDNKHRIDAIDVICSAANFVKLKFHKVIYGQ
;
A
#
# COMPACT_ATOMS: atom_id res chain seq x y z
N MET A 1 21.32 -26.97 31.60
CA MET A 1 19.94 -26.47 31.76
C MET A 1 19.22 -26.79 30.47
N SER A 2 18.11 -27.49 30.50
CA SER A 2 17.33 -27.73 29.27
C SER A 2 16.74 -26.37 28.84
N ASN A 3 17.21 -25.85 27.73
CA ASN A 3 16.57 -24.68 27.10
C ASN A 3 15.21 -25.11 26.58
N THR A 4 14.17 -24.94 27.40
CA THR A 4 12.80 -25.17 26.93
C THR A 4 12.41 -23.99 26.04
N LEU A 5 12.10 -24.30 24.79
CA LEU A 5 11.64 -23.36 23.79
C LEU A 5 10.15 -23.10 24.06
N GLU A 6 9.84 -21.92 24.59
CA GLU A 6 8.45 -21.50 24.76
C GLU A 6 8.01 -20.70 23.52
N LEU A 7 7.09 -21.25 22.74
CA LEU A 7 6.43 -20.60 21.63
C LEU A 7 4.94 -20.42 21.97
N SER A 8 4.34 -19.35 21.47
CA SER A 8 2.90 -19.17 21.61
C SER A 8 2.14 -20.29 20.88
N GLU A 9 1.10 -20.83 21.49
CA GLU A 9 0.23 -21.86 20.90
C GLU A 9 -0.38 -21.41 19.56
N LYS A 10 -0.52 -20.12 19.33
CA LYS A 10 -1.01 -19.56 18.07
C LYS A 10 -0.20 -19.99 16.85
N TYR A 11 1.08 -20.33 17.04
CA TYR A 11 1.95 -20.81 15.96
C TYR A 11 1.87 -22.33 15.74
N GLN A 12 1.09 -23.06 16.54
CA GLN A 12 0.95 -24.52 16.39
C GLN A 12 0.59 -24.94 14.96
N PRO A 13 -0.37 -24.29 14.24
CA PRO A 13 -0.72 -24.69 12.88
C PRO A 13 0.45 -24.61 11.90
N LEU A 14 1.40 -23.65 12.11
CA LEU A 14 2.61 -23.54 11.30
C LEU A 14 3.48 -24.82 11.43
N PHE A 15 3.70 -25.30 12.64
CA PHE A 15 4.52 -26.49 12.87
C PHE A 15 3.80 -27.79 12.48
N GLU A 16 2.48 -27.83 12.50
CA GLU A 16 1.68 -28.96 12.02
C GLU A 16 1.87 -29.24 10.53
N LEU A 17 2.24 -28.21 9.73
CA LEU A 17 2.61 -28.39 8.32
C LEU A 17 3.82 -29.32 8.13
N LEU A 18 4.77 -29.33 9.07
CA LEU A 18 5.92 -30.23 9.04
C LEU A 18 5.51 -31.69 9.25
N GLN A 19 4.42 -31.93 9.94
CA GLN A 19 3.86 -33.27 10.22
C GLN A 19 2.92 -33.74 9.09
N GLY A 20 2.81 -32.96 7.99
CA GLY A 20 1.92 -33.27 6.87
C GLY A 20 0.44 -33.01 7.15
N ARG A 21 0.12 -32.30 8.23
CA ARG A 21 -1.24 -31.79 8.46
C ARG A 21 -1.55 -30.62 7.52
N HIS A 22 -2.81 -30.37 7.26
CA HIS A 22 -3.30 -29.29 6.38
C HIS A 22 -2.71 -29.38 4.95
N PRO A 23 -2.91 -30.52 4.26
CA PRO A 23 -2.32 -30.75 2.93
C PRO A 23 -2.84 -29.76 1.86
N GLU A 24 -3.98 -29.12 2.07
CA GLU A 24 -4.56 -28.09 1.19
C GLU A 24 -3.84 -26.74 1.29
N VAL A 25 -3.15 -26.44 2.40
CA VAL A 25 -2.57 -25.15 2.67
C VAL A 25 -1.27 -24.92 1.87
N ASP A 26 -1.20 -23.87 1.11
CA ASP A 26 -0.01 -23.42 0.38
C ASP A 26 0.48 -22.02 0.81
N THR A 27 -0.28 -21.33 1.65
CA THR A 27 0.05 -19.98 2.11
C THR A 27 -0.18 -19.84 3.61
N VAL A 28 0.76 -19.22 4.30
CA VAL A 28 0.63 -18.82 5.71
C VAL A 28 0.81 -17.31 5.81
N ILE A 29 -0.13 -16.63 6.42
CA ILE A 29 -0.10 -15.19 6.68
C ILE A 29 0.09 -14.97 8.18
N ILE A 30 1.22 -14.40 8.57
CA ILE A 30 1.56 -14.13 9.98
C ILE A 30 1.57 -12.63 10.20
N THR A 31 0.57 -12.14 10.93
CA THR A 31 0.40 -10.72 11.28
C THR A 31 0.65 -10.47 12.75
N GLY A 32 0.92 -9.22 13.10
CA GLY A 32 1.06 -8.79 14.50
C GLY A 32 1.97 -7.59 14.65
N GLY A 33 1.97 -7.00 15.84
CA GLY A 33 2.82 -5.87 16.19
C GLY A 33 4.26 -6.25 16.52
N ARG A 34 4.98 -5.30 17.08
CA ARG A 34 6.33 -5.53 17.62
C ARG A 34 6.27 -6.44 18.85
N TYR A 35 7.35 -7.14 19.15
CA TYR A 35 7.44 -8.12 20.26
C TYR A 35 6.43 -9.28 20.20
N SER A 36 5.81 -9.54 19.05
CA SER A 36 4.94 -10.70 18.85
C SER A 36 5.68 -12.00 18.47
N LEU A 37 7.02 -11.97 18.44
CA LEU A 37 7.93 -13.09 18.14
C LEU A 37 7.70 -13.74 16.75
N LYS A 38 7.12 -13.02 15.79
CA LYS A 38 6.87 -13.55 14.44
C LYS A 38 8.14 -14.08 13.77
N SER A 39 9.13 -13.18 13.53
CA SER A 39 10.38 -13.52 12.85
C SER A 39 11.19 -14.55 13.66
N TYR A 40 11.19 -14.44 15.00
CA TYR A 40 11.79 -15.41 15.90
C TYR A 40 11.21 -16.81 15.69
N THR A 41 9.89 -16.97 15.71
CA THR A 41 9.22 -18.27 15.59
C THR A 41 9.38 -18.83 14.17
N VAL A 42 9.28 -17.99 13.13
CA VAL A 42 9.48 -18.45 11.75
C VAL A 42 10.94 -18.84 11.49
N SER A 43 11.92 -18.19 12.14
CA SER A 43 13.32 -18.61 12.06
C SER A 43 13.57 -20.00 12.69
N ILE A 44 12.89 -20.31 13.80
CA ILE A 44 12.90 -21.66 14.40
C ILE A 44 12.23 -22.67 13.45
N PHE A 45 11.06 -22.33 12.91
CA PHE A 45 10.37 -23.15 11.94
C PHE A 45 11.25 -23.44 10.71
N ALA A 46 11.89 -22.41 10.15
CA ALA A 46 12.75 -22.55 8.97
C ALA A 46 13.92 -23.51 9.23
N ASN A 47 14.63 -23.33 10.34
CA ASN A 47 15.73 -24.24 10.71
C ASN A 47 15.25 -25.66 10.99
N THR A 48 14.09 -25.83 11.62
CA THR A 48 13.49 -27.14 11.86
C THR A 48 13.08 -27.81 10.56
N ALA A 49 12.39 -27.09 9.67
CA ALA A 49 11.97 -27.58 8.36
C ALA A 49 13.15 -27.97 7.47
N PHE A 50 14.17 -27.14 7.45
CA PHE A 50 15.39 -27.34 6.68
C PHE A 50 16.16 -28.59 7.18
N PHE A 51 16.43 -28.66 8.47
CA PHE A 51 17.34 -29.66 9.02
C PHE A 51 16.68 -31.04 9.18
N TYR A 52 15.47 -31.09 9.74
CA TYR A 52 14.80 -32.38 10.08
C TYR A 52 13.85 -32.87 8.99
N TYR A 53 13.32 -31.99 8.13
CA TYR A 53 12.33 -32.34 7.11
C TYR A 53 12.84 -32.12 5.68
N ALA A 54 14.12 -31.80 5.54
CA ALA A 54 14.80 -31.64 4.25
C ALA A 54 14.11 -30.64 3.31
N TRP A 55 13.65 -29.51 3.83
CA TRP A 55 13.07 -28.46 3.01
C TRP A 55 14.15 -27.54 2.44
N ASN A 56 13.91 -27.07 1.21
CA ASN A 56 14.70 -26.05 0.57
C ASN A 56 13.95 -24.71 0.67
N ILE A 57 14.51 -23.78 1.41
CA ILE A 57 13.83 -22.55 1.81
C ILE A 57 14.49 -21.34 1.14
N LEU A 58 13.68 -20.52 0.44
CA LEU A 58 14.04 -19.19 0.00
C LEU A 58 13.53 -18.18 1.03
N TYR A 59 14.43 -17.65 1.86
CA TYR A 59 14.10 -16.62 2.85
C TYR A 59 14.43 -15.25 2.26
N THR A 60 13.46 -14.35 2.24
CA THR A 60 13.57 -13.06 1.54
C THR A 60 13.12 -11.89 2.36
N ARG A 61 13.64 -10.73 1.97
CA ARG A 61 13.08 -9.40 2.19
C ARG A 61 13.01 -8.65 0.87
N TYR A 62 12.40 -7.47 0.86
CA TYR A 62 12.33 -6.68 -0.36
C TYR A 62 13.71 -6.23 -0.84
N THR A 63 14.61 -5.80 0.07
CA THR A 63 15.99 -5.39 -0.27
C THR A 63 17.05 -6.41 0.16
N ASN A 64 18.16 -6.50 -0.57
CA ASN A 64 19.27 -7.39 -0.22
C ASN A 64 20.00 -6.96 1.06
N THR A 65 20.16 -5.66 1.29
CA THR A 65 20.90 -5.13 2.47
C THR A 65 20.20 -5.55 3.75
N SER A 66 18.88 -5.36 3.82
CA SER A 66 18.11 -5.69 5.02
C SER A 66 18.11 -7.19 5.35
N ILE A 67 18.27 -8.06 4.36
CA ILE A 67 18.28 -9.51 4.61
C ILE A 67 19.58 -9.98 5.26
N VAL A 68 20.72 -9.44 4.82
CA VAL A 68 22.04 -9.80 5.34
C VAL A 68 22.22 -9.27 6.77
N ASP A 69 21.73 -8.07 7.04
CA ASP A 69 21.98 -7.37 8.31
C ASP A 69 21.00 -7.75 9.41
N SER A 70 19.83 -8.33 9.10
CA SER A 70 18.83 -8.66 10.10
C SER A 70 18.33 -10.11 10.04
N VAL A 71 17.79 -10.56 8.91
CA VAL A 71 17.18 -11.90 8.81
C VAL A 71 18.20 -13.01 8.95
N LYS A 72 19.32 -12.90 8.23
CA LYS A 72 20.35 -13.93 8.27
C LYS A 72 20.94 -14.15 9.66
N PRO A 73 21.34 -13.10 10.44
CA PRO A 73 21.74 -13.27 11.83
C PRO A 73 20.67 -13.92 12.69
N GLU A 74 19.40 -13.47 12.59
CA GLU A 74 18.27 -14.03 13.35
C GLU A 74 18.09 -15.52 13.10
N VAL A 75 18.19 -15.98 11.84
CA VAL A 75 18.09 -17.41 11.50
C VAL A 75 19.31 -18.18 12.00
N SER A 76 20.52 -17.63 11.89
CA SER A 76 21.76 -18.29 12.36
C SER A 76 21.79 -18.46 13.88
N ASP A 77 21.32 -17.47 14.64
CA ASP A 77 21.25 -17.57 16.12
C ASP A 77 20.35 -18.76 16.56
N LYS A 78 19.37 -19.14 15.76
CA LYS A 78 18.49 -20.25 16.09
C LYS A 78 19.12 -21.62 15.82
N LEU A 79 20.22 -21.72 15.06
CA LEU A 79 20.99 -22.94 14.90
C LEU A 79 21.63 -23.37 16.21
N GLU A 80 22.18 -22.43 16.98
CA GLU A 80 22.74 -22.69 18.31
C GLU A 80 21.63 -23.13 19.28
N LEU A 81 20.51 -22.40 19.29
CA LEU A 81 19.35 -22.70 20.13
C LEU A 81 18.81 -24.12 19.90
N LEU A 82 18.86 -24.59 18.66
CA LEU A 82 18.41 -25.94 18.26
C LEU A 82 19.52 -27.02 18.41
N GLY A 83 20.76 -26.65 18.76
CA GLY A 83 21.89 -27.55 18.89
C GLY A 83 22.35 -28.17 17.58
N ILE A 84 22.15 -27.50 16.46
CA ILE A 84 22.50 -27.97 15.12
C ILE A 84 23.59 -27.14 14.43
N GLN A 85 24.10 -26.11 15.07
CA GLN A 85 25.07 -25.17 14.47
C GLN A 85 26.29 -25.87 13.87
N GLU A 86 26.88 -26.82 14.56
CA GLU A 86 28.07 -27.55 14.09
C GLU A 86 27.78 -28.60 13.00
N LYS A 87 26.50 -28.83 12.71
CA LYS A 87 26.06 -29.83 11.72
C LYS A 87 25.69 -29.20 10.36
N VAL A 88 25.82 -27.90 10.24
CA VAL A 88 25.46 -27.17 9.04
C VAL A 88 26.61 -26.32 8.55
N PHE A 89 26.65 -26.04 7.24
CA PHE A 89 27.58 -25.10 6.65
C PHE A 89 26.90 -23.74 6.52
N ASP A 90 27.31 -22.79 7.35
CA ASP A 90 26.73 -21.45 7.40
C ASP A 90 27.62 -20.42 6.70
N THR A 91 27.07 -19.77 5.66
CA THR A 91 27.71 -18.74 4.85
C THR A 91 26.97 -17.41 4.94
N LYS A 92 27.50 -16.35 4.28
CA LYS A 92 26.82 -15.06 4.22
C LYS A 92 25.44 -15.10 3.50
N THR A 93 25.26 -16.01 2.56
CA THR A 93 24.08 -16.02 1.66
C THR A 93 23.20 -17.24 1.78
N HIS A 94 23.67 -18.29 2.46
CA HIS A 94 22.90 -19.54 2.63
C HIS A 94 23.42 -20.37 3.79
N ILE A 95 22.56 -21.23 4.29
CA ILE A 95 22.84 -22.29 5.25
C ILE A 95 22.57 -23.62 4.56
N GLU A 96 23.51 -24.56 4.63
CA GLU A 96 23.42 -25.85 3.95
C GLU A 96 23.59 -27.04 4.92
N HIS A 97 22.82 -28.09 4.66
CA HIS A 97 22.93 -29.40 5.33
C HIS A 97 22.55 -30.49 4.35
N ASN A 98 23.46 -31.41 4.08
CA ASN A 98 23.32 -32.41 3.01
C ASN A 98 22.98 -31.70 1.68
N ASP A 99 21.89 -32.09 1.00
CA ASP A 99 21.44 -31.50 -0.26
C ASP A 99 20.41 -30.38 -0.10
N ASN A 100 20.15 -29.94 1.16
CA ASN A 100 19.14 -28.94 1.46
C ASN A 100 19.77 -27.60 1.83
N ARG A 101 19.03 -26.52 1.62
CA ARG A 101 19.52 -25.17 1.94
C ARG A 101 18.43 -24.18 2.34
N ILE A 102 18.81 -23.22 3.16
CA ILE A 102 18.11 -21.95 3.34
C ILE A 102 18.92 -20.91 2.58
N ALA A 103 18.39 -20.32 1.50
CA ALA A 103 19.04 -19.24 0.76
C ALA A 103 18.40 -17.88 1.09
N PHE A 104 19.23 -16.85 1.27
CA PHE A 104 18.84 -15.49 1.63
C PHE A 104 18.96 -14.57 0.43
N LYS A 105 17.87 -13.94 -0.01
CA LYS A 105 17.85 -13.07 -1.20
C LYS A 105 16.87 -11.91 -1.06
N GLY A 106 17.26 -10.71 -1.52
CA GLY A 106 16.32 -9.62 -1.74
C GLY A 106 15.49 -9.82 -3.02
N ILE A 107 14.26 -9.35 -3.02
CA ILE A 107 13.34 -9.47 -4.16
C ILE A 107 13.51 -8.30 -5.13
N LYS A 108 13.82 -7.09 -4.64
CA LYS A 108 13.99 -5.89 -5.47
C LYS A 108 15.12 -6.09 -6.47
N PRO A 109 14.87 -5.92 -7.79
CA PRO A 109 15.94 -5.95 -8.78
C PRO A 109 16.89 -4.76 -8.55
N GLY A 110 18.20 -5.01 -8.62
CA GLY A 110 19.19 -3.93 -8.78
C GLY A 110 18.88 -3.10 -10.03
N SER A 111 19.52 -1.96 -10.20
CA SER A 111 19.31 -0.97 -11.27
C SER A 111 19.31 -1.59 -12.69
N GLY A 112 18.17 -2.15 -13.09
CA GLY A 112 17.97 -2.76 -14.42
C GLY A 112 16.62 -3.47 -14.48
N LYS A 113 15.90 -3.28 -15.56
CA LYS A 113 14.51 -3.67 -15.85
C LYS A 113 14.17 -5.18 -15.76
N GLN A 114 14.92 -6.03 -15.07
CA GLN A 114 14.60 -7.46 -15.00
C GLN A 114 14.69 -8.00 -13.57
N THR A 115 13.66 -8.72 -13.14
CA THR A 115 13.62 -9.70 -12.05
C THR A 115 14.65 -10.85 -12.31
N ALA A 116 15.89 -10.53 -12.67
CA ALA A 116 16.87 -11.49 -13.15
C ALA A 116 17.33 -12.48 -12.07
N SER A 117 17.25 -12.11 -10.79
CA SER A 117 17.65 -12.98 -9.68
C SER A 117 16.64 -14.10 -9.36
N LEU A 118 15.40 -14.01 -9.87
CA LEU A 118 14.32 -14.97 -9.59
C LEU A 118 14.17 -16.05 -10.67
N LYS A 119 14.94 -16.00 -11.76
CA LYS A 119 14.81 -16.93 -12.89
C LYS A 119 15.25 -18.37 -12.59
N SER A 120 15.90 -18.65 -11.45
CA SER A 120 16.36 -19.99 -11.08
C SER A 120 16.06 -20.32 -9.63
N LEU A 121 14.75 -20.49 -9.33
CA LEU A 121 14.27 -20.99 -8.04
C LEU A 121 13.94 -22.48 -8.10
N SER A 122 14.57 -23.23 -9.01
CA SER A 122 14.47 -24.69 -9.07
C SER A 122 15.02 -25.30 -7.79
N GLY A 123 14.31 -26.28 -7.27
CA GLY A 123 14.68 -27.00 -6.05
C GLY A 123 14.17 -26.39 -4.75
N PHE A 124 13.64 -25.15 -4.74
CA PHE A 124 12.97 -24.58 -3.56
C PHE A 124 11.52 -25.04 -3.48
N ASN A 125 11.04 -25.27 -2.25
CA ASN A 125 9.66 -25.62 -1.94
C ASN A 125 9.02 -24.72 -0.88
N CYS A 126 9.79 -23.86 -0.24
CA CYS A 126 9.25 -22.90 0.74
C CYS A 126 9.78 -21.50 0.45
N PHE A 127 8.89 -20.53 0.38
CA PHE A 127 9.16 -19.11 0.24
C PHE A 127 8.75 -18.39 1.51
N ILE A 128 9.71 -17.81 2.22
CA ILE A 128 9.46 -16.99 3.41
C ILE A 128 9.79 -15.56 3.05
N ASN A 129 8.85 -14.66 3.24
CA ASN A 129 9.08 -13.23 3.08
C ASN A 129 8.83 -12.51 4.40
N ASP A 130 9.89 -11.97 4.98
CA ASP A 130 9.84 -11.11 6.16
C ASP A 130 9.65 -9.65 5.73
N GLU A 131 8.86 -8.89 6.50
CA GLU A 131 8.38 -7.56 6.11
C GLU A 131 7.62 -7.59 4.76
N ALA A 132 6.67 -8.52 4.67
CA ALA A 132 5.89 -8.72 3.45
C ALA A 132 5.03 -7.49 3.08
N GLU A 133 4.83 -6.54 4.00
CA GLU A 133 4.25 -5.23 3.74
C GLU A 133 5.07 -4.37 2.77
N GLU A 134 6.35 -4.70 2.55
CA GLU A 134 7.19 -4.01 1.56
C GLU A 134 7.01 -4.57 0.13
N LEU A 135 6.37 -5.73 -0.05
CA LEU A 135 6.08 -6.26 -1.38
C LEU A 135 5.08 -5.37 -2.12
N PRO A 136 5.39 -4.87 -3.32
CA PRO A 136 4.60 -3.82 -3.96
C PRO A 136 3.22 -4.29 -4.40
N ASP A 137 3.08 -5.54 -4.85
CA ASP A 137 1.85 -6.05 -5.45
C ASP A 137 1.74 -7.59 -5.46
N TYR A 138 0.53 -8.08 -5.69
CA TYR A 138 0.21 -9.49 -5.76
C TYR A 138 0.88 -10.21 -6.94
N GLU A 139 1.11 -9.51 -8.06
CA GLU A 139 1.80 -10.09 -9.22
C GLU A 139 3.26 -10.41 -8.91
N THR A 140 3.93 -9.54 -8.15
CA THR A 140 5.30 -9.79 -7.69
C THR A 140 5.35 -11.03 -6.79
N PHE A 141 4.41 -11.15 -5.85
CA PHE A 141 4.27 -12.36 -5.02
C PHE A 141 4.06 -13.62 -5.87
N LYS A 142 3.10 -13.62 -6.80
CA LYS A 142 2.83 -14.76 -7.68
C LYS A 142 4.04 -15.15 -8.53
N LYS A 143 4.78 -14.19 -9.08
CA LYS A 143 5.99 -14.46 -9.86
C LYS A 143 7.03 -15.22 -9.07
N VAL A 144 7.24 -14.89 -7.79
CA VAL A 144 8.15 -15.64 -6.91
C VAL A 144 7.60 -17.02 -6.64
N PHE A 145 6.36 -17.12 -6.16
CA PHE A 145 5.71 -18.36 -5.77
C PHE A 145 5.66 -19.39 -6.91
N PHE A 146 5.26 -18.98 -8.11
CA PHE A 146 5.21 -19.89 -9.27
C PHE A 146 6.59 -20.17 -9.91
N SER A 147 7.63 -19.44 -9.51
CA SER A 147 9.01 -19.74 -9.95
C SER A 147 9.68 -20.83 -9.12
N MET A 148 9.13 -21.15 -7.96
CA MET A 148 9.59 -22.29 -7.13
C MET A 148 9.17 -23.60 -7.77
N ARG A 149 10.09 -24.55 -7.91
CA ARG A 149 9.84 -25.83 -8.52
C ARG A 149 10.65 -26.90 -7.79
N HIS A 150 10.01 -27.63 -6.91
CA HIS A 150 10.59 -28.79 -6.26
C HIS A 150 9.99 -30.05 -6.88
N PRO A 151 10.79 -31.09 -7.24
CA PRO A 151 10.29 -32.26 -7.96
C PRO A 151 9.32 -33.13 -7.15
N SER A 152 9.40 -33.12 -5.82
CA SER A 152 8.64 -34.05 -4.96
C SER A 152 7.93 -33.35 -3.77
N LYS A 153 8.04 -32.04 -3.60
CA LYS A 153 7.41 -31.32 -2.49
C LYS A 153 6.50 -30.22 -3.02
N ARG A 154 5.39 -29.99 -2.34
CA ARG A 154 4.49 -28.86 -2.62
C ARG A 154 5.16 -27.54 -2.28
N ASN A 155 4.78 -26.51 -2.95
CA ASN A 155 5.21 -25.16 -2.62
C ASN A 155 4.43 -24.63 -1.40
N LEU A 156 5.12 -23.94 -0.51
CA LEU A 156 4.54 -23.19 0.60
C LEU A 156 5.07 -21.76 0.57
N SER A 157 4.21 -20.77 0.80
CA SER A 157 4.59 -19.40 1.07
C SER A 157 4.27 -19.00 2.51
N ILE A 158 5.17 -18.28 3.16
CA ILE A 158 4.98 -17.69 4.49
C ILE A 158 5.25 -16.20 4.40
N LEU A 159 4.22 -15.38 4.62
CA LEU A 159 4.29 -13.94 4.62
C LEU A 159 4.22 -13.43 6.05
N ILE A 160 5.29 -12.79 6.49
CA ILE A 160 5.40 -12.21 7.84
C ILE A 160 5.30 -10.71 7.68
N LEU A 161 4.34 -10.07 8.35
CA LEU A 161 4.15 -8.63 8.20
C LEU A 161 3.64 -7.94 9.47
N ASN A 162 3.94 -6.65 9.56
CA ASN A 162 3.24 -5.72 10.41
C ASN A 162 2.14 -5.09 9.56
N PRO A 163 0.85 -5.32 9.87
CA PRO A 163 -0.24 -4.78 9.08
C PRO A 163 -0.13 -3.26 8.87
N THR A 164 -0.36 -2.84 7.65
CA THR A 164 -0.40 -1.43 7.24
C THR A 164 -1.85 -0.99 7.03
N THR A 165 -2.18 -0.38 5.91
CA THR A 165 -3.55 0.02 5.58
C THR A 165 -4.32 -1.12 4.92
N ARG A 166 -5.64 -1.11 5.04
CA ARG A 166 -6.53 -2.05 4.34
C ARG A 166 -6.50 -1.91 2.81
N ASP A 167 -5.91 -0.84 2.30
CA ASP A 167 -5.67 -0.68 0.85
C ASP A 167 -4.51 -1.55 0.34
N HIS A 168 -3.70 -2.11 1.24
CA HIS A 168 -2.59 -2.96 0.86
C HIS A 168 -3.07 -4.24 0.17
N TRP A 169 -2.36 -4.70 -0.87
CA TRP A 169 -2.75 -5.87 -1.67
C TRP A 169 -2.92 -7.15 -0.84
N ILE A 170 -2.09 -7.35 0.23
CA ILE A 170 -2.22 -8.53 1.11
C ILE A 170 -3.59 -8.50 1.80
N PHE A 171 -4.05 -7.34 2.28
CA PHE A 171 -5.37 -7.25 2.89
C PHE A 171 -6.47 -7.56 1.86
N LYS A 172 -6.41 -6.95 0.68
CA LYS A 172 -7.43 -7.13 -0.37
C LYS A 172 -7.52 -8.58 -0.84
N GLU A 173 -6.37 -9.21 -1.12
CA GLU A 173 -6.34 -10.58 -1.66
C GLU A 173 -6.64 -11.65 -0.62
N PHE A 174 -6.10 -11.51 0.59
CA PHE A 174 -6.14 -12.59 1.58
C PHE A 174 -7.15 -12.35 2.71
N PHE A 175 -7.54 -11.13 3.01
CA PHE A 175 -8.51 -10.84 4.08
C PHE A 175 -9.86 -10.41 3.52
N GLU A 176 -9.92 -9.35 2.73
CA GLU A 176 -11.17 -8.77 2.24
C GLU A 176 -11.97 -9.76 1.37
N LYS A 177 -11.31 -10.42 0.40
CA LYS A 177 -11.95 -11.45 -0.46
C LYS A 177 -12.45 -12.68 0.32
N LYS A 178 -11.96 -12.90 1.52
CA LYS A 178 -12.37 -14.00 2.41
C LYS A 178 -13.31 -13.54 3.53
N GLY A 179 -13.70 -12.27 3.55
CA GLY A 179 -14.58 -11.69 4.57
C GLY A 179 -13.93 -11.55 5.95
N LEU A 180 -12.57 -11.57 6.02
CA LEU A 180 -11.80 -11.41 7.25
C LEU A 180 -11.53 -9.93 7.52
N LYS A 181 -11.48 -9.57 8.80
CA LYS A 181 -11.22 -8.19 9.25
C LYS A 181 -9.76 -7.94 9.61
N GLY A 182 -8.99 -9.01 9.84
CA GLY A 182 -7.64 -8.98 10.40
C GLY A 182 -7.65 -9.23 11.91
N GLY A 183 -6.62 -9.91 12.41
CA GLY A 183 -6.51 -10.32 13.82
C GLY A 183 -7.02 -11.74 14.11
N GLU A 184 -7.53 -12.46 13.10
CA GLU A 184 -8.02 -13.82 13.23
C GLU A 184 -6.86 -14.83 13.30
N ASN A 185 -7.13 -15.96 13.99
CA ASN A 185 -6.32 -17.16 13.99
C ASN A 185 -7.20 -18.31 13.49
N CYS A 186 -7.06 -18.66 12.21
CA CYS A 186 -7.93 -19.64 11.56
C CYS A 186 -7.27 -20.23 10.30
N ILE A 187 -7.90 -21.25 9.74
CA ILE A 187 -7.54 -21.81 8.43
C ILE A 187 -8.77 -21.64 7.53
N ILE A 188 -8.60 -21.00 6.40
CA ILE A 188 -9.66 -20.83 5.40
C ILE A 188 -9.08 -21.19 4.04
N ASP A 189 -9.71 -22.15 3.37
CA ASP A 189 -9.29 -22.72 2.10
C ASP A 189 -7.82 -23.18 2.16
N ASN A 190 -6.94 -22.58 1.37
CA ASN A 190 -5.52 -22.90 1.29
C ASN A 190 -4.62 -21.98 2.14
N VAL A 191 -5.19 -21.18 3.07
CA VAL A 191 -4.45 -20.19 3.84
C VAL A 191 -4.60 -20.42 5.35
N ILE A 192 -3.45 -20.45 6.06
CA ILE A 192 -3.39 -20.32 7.51
C ILE A 192 -3.20 -18.84 7.86
N TYR A 193 -4.05 -18.33 8.76
CA TYR A 193 -3.92 -17.00 9.34
C TYR A 193 -3.47 -17.11 10.79
N ILE A 194 -2.39 -16.42 11.12
CA ILE A 194 -1.84 -16.33 12.46
C ILE A 194 -1.70 -14.85 12.82
N HIS A 195 -2.33 -14.45 13.90
CA HIS A 195 -2.16 -13.12 14.47
C HIS A 195 -1.66 -13.25 15.90
N ALA A 196 -0.44 -12.72 16.13
CA ALA A 196 0.20 -12.73 17.44
C ALA A 196 0.58 -11.31 17.86
N THR A 197 0.49 -11.05 19.16
CA THR A 197 0.82 -9.77 19.78
C THR A 197 1.86 -9.98 20.88
N TYR A 198 2.37 -8.92 21.47
CA TYR A 198 3.25 -9.02 22.64
C TYR A 198 2.58 -9.69 23.84
N LEU A 199 1.23 -9.66 23.91
CA LEU A 199 0.44 -10.30 24.97
C LEU A 199 0.47 -11.84 24.90
N ASP A 200 0.85 -12.38 23.76
CA ASP A 200 1.01 -13.82 23.54
C ASP A 200 2.42 -14.33 23.93
N CYS A 201 3.27 -13.45 24.44
CA CYS A 201 4.62 -13.73 24.83
C CYS A 201 4.77 -13.69 26.36
N THR A 202 5.87 -14.26 26.88
CA THR A 202 6.20 -14.17 28.31
C THR A 202 6.61 -12.72 28.62
N LEU A 203 5.70 -11.93 29.18
CA LEU A 203 5.88 -10.50 29.44
C LEU A 203 7.11 -10.19 30.31
N SER A 204 7.50 -11.09 31.21
CA SER A 204 8.70 -10.93 32.05
C SER A 204 10.00 -10.91 31.24
N LYS A 205 9.98 -11.29 29.96
CA LYS A 205 11.13 -11.22 29.05
C LYS A 205 11.18 -9.89 28.27
N MET A 206 10.16 -9.04 28.39
CA MET A 206 10.17 -7.72 27.79
C MET A 206 10.90 -6.71 28.67
N PRO A 207 11.62 -5.72 28.07
CA PRO A 207 12.18 -4.61 28.83
C PRO A 207 11.06 -3.85 29.58
N PRO A 208 11.21 -3.60 30.90
CA PRO A 208 10.14 -2.97 31.69
C PRO A 208 9.71 -1.58 31.19
N ASN A 209 10.64 -0.82 30.63
CA ASN A 209 10.34 0.50 30.04
C ASN A 209 9.46 0.38 28.78
N ILE A 210 9.67 -0.62 27.95
CA ILE A 210 8.83 -0.87 26.76
C ILE A 210 7.41 -1.27 27.18
N LEU A 211 7.28 -2.14 28.18
CA LEU A 211 5.99 -2.54 28.70
C LEU A 211 5.23 -1.33 29.29
N ALA A 212 5.91 -0.49 30.07
CA ALA A 212 5.32 0.73 30.61
C ALA A 212 4.88 1.70 29.50
N ASP A 213 5.65 1.83 28.43
CA ASP A 213 5.28 2.65 27.27
C ASP A 213 4.05 2.09 26.55
N TYR A 214 3.91 0.78 26.40
CA TYR A 214 2.75 0.16 25.81
C TYR A 214 1.48 0.39 26.63
N GLU A 215 1.56 0.26 27.96
CA GLU A 215 0.42 0.57 28.84
C GLU A 215 0.03 2.05 28.80
N ARG A 216 1.01 2.96 28.70
CA ARG A 216 0.74 4.38 28.50
C ARG A 216 0.05 4.66 27.15
N LEU A 217 0.55 4.08 26.05
CA LEU A 217 0.00 4.25 24.71
C LEU A 217 -1.42 3.70 24.60
N LYS A 218 -1.75 2.63 25.32
CA LYS A 218 -3.10 2.07 25.39
C LYS A 218 -4.16 3.09 25.79
N VAL A 219 -3.77 4.04 26.65
CA VAL A 219 -4.66 5.10 27.14
C VAL A 219 -4.50 6.39 26.35
N ALA A 220 -3.26 6.79 26.06
CA ALA A 220 -2.96 8.07 25.42
C ALA A 220 -3.26 8.09 23.92
N ASP A 221 -3.04 6.98 23.23
CA ASP A 221 -3.32 6.81 21.80
C ASP A 221 -3.82 5.39 21.50
N PRO A 222 -5.10 5.09 21.78
CA PRO A 222 -5.67 3.77 21.53
C PRO A 222 -5.58 3.32 20.07
N THR A 223 -5.62 4.26 19.12
CA THR A 223 -5.54 3.96 17.69
C THR A 223 -4.14 3.46 17.32
N TYR A 224 -3.11 4.17 17.76
CA TYR A 224 -1.73 3.73 17.57
C TYR A 224 -1.47 2.38 18.27
N TYR A 225 -1.98 2.22 19.49
CA TYR A 225 -1.84 0.98 20.23
C TYR A 225 -2.47 -0.20 19.48
N GLN A 226 -3.70 -0.07 18.98
CA GLN A 226 -4.37 -1.12 18.22
C GLN A 226 -3.66 -1.45 16.91
N ASN A 227 -3.23 -0.44 16.16
CA ASN A 227 -2.69 -0.64 14.83
C ASN A 227 -1.20 -1.03 14.84
N VAL A 228 -0.38 -0.35 15.64
CA VAL A 228 1.07 -0.54 15.61
C VAL A 228 1.54 -1.54 16.66
N ILE A 229 1.03 -1.42 17.90
CA ILE A 229 1.48 -2.28 19.00
C ILE A 229 0.84 -3.67 18.92
N LEU A 230 -0.47 -3.73 18.68
CA LEU A 230 -1.17 -5.00 18.51
C LEU A 230 -1.15 -5.52 17.05
N GLY A 231 -0.75 -4.70 16.08
CA GLY A 231 -0.63 -5.10 14.68
C GLY A 231 -1.98 -5.27 13.99
N GLY A 232 -2.91 -4.35 14.25
CA GLY A 232 -4.19 -4.28 13.54
C GLY A 232 -4.05 -3.59 12.18
N TRP A 233 -4.90 -3.94 11.22
CA TRP A 233 -4.99 -3.26 9.93
C TRP A 233 -5.58 -1.86 10.10
N ILE A 234 -4.90 -0.87 9.55
CA ILE A 234 -5.30 0.53 9.64
C ILE A 234 -6.38 0.81 8.59
N THR A 235 -7.56 1.23 9.05
CA THR A 235 -8.64 1.63 8.15
C THR A 235 -8.33 3.00 7.52
N GLU A 236 -7.82 3.91 8.32
CA GLU A 236 -7.43 5.26 7.91
C GLU A 236 -6.16 5.67 8.64
N PRO A 237 -5.08 6.03 7.91
CA PRO A 237 -3.85 6.49 8.56
C PRO A 237 -4.10 7.76 9.40
N ALA A 238 -3.45 7.86 10.56
CA ALA A 238 -3.50 9.07 11.36
C ALA A 238 -2.91 10.27 10.60
N GLY A 239 -3.51 11.46 10.78
CA GLY A 239 -3.02 12.69 10.13
C GLY A 239 -3.40 12.87 8.66
N VAL A 240 -4.22 11.97 8.09
CA VAL A 240 -4.77 12.13 6.75
C VAL A 240 -5.75 13.32 6.74
N LEU A 241 -5.57 14.23 5.78
CA LEU A 241 -6.43 15.42 5.67
C LEU A 241 -7.81 15.10 5.08
N LEU A 242 -7.87 14.19 4.11
CA LEU A 242 -9.10 13.79 3.40
C LEU A 242 -9.35 12.29 3.54
N PRO A 243 -9.64 11.77 4.77
CA PRO A 243 -9.89 10.35 4.96
C PRO A 243 -11.17 9.92 4.26
N LYS A 244 -11.18 8.70 3.69
CA LYS A 244 -12.31 8.16 2.92
C LYS A 244 -13.64 8.23 3.65
N SER A 245 -13.65 8.00 4.97
CA SER A 245 -14.87 8.03 5.81
C SER A 245 -15.52 9.41 5.89
N LYS A 246 -14.79 10.48 5.60
CA LYS A 246 -15.28 11.87 5.69
C LYS A 246 -15.58 12.51 4.35
N LEU A 247 -15.43 11.79 3.23
CA LEU A 247 -15.74 12.29 1.90
C LEU A 247 -17.21 12.03 1.52
N ASN A 248 -17.73 12.86 0.64
CA ASN A 248 -19.03 12.62 0.03
C ASN A 248 -18.86 11.77 -1.24
N TYR A 249 -19.84 10.93 -1.52
CA TYR A 249 -19.78 9.99 -2.64
C TYR A 249 -21.03 10.02 -3.51
N PHE A 250 -20.87 9.69 -4.78
CA PHE A 250 -21.94 9.37 -5.72
C PHE A 250 -21.65 8.00 -6.36
N ASN A 251 -22.69 7.30 -6.85
CA ASN A 251 -22.53 5.96 -7.40
C ASN A 251 -22.30 5.98 -8.91
N SER A 252 -22.98 6.86 -9.64
CA SER A 252 -22.89 6.95 -11.12
C SER A 252 -22.96 8.40 -11.58
N ILE A 253 -22.29 8.72 -12.69
CA ILE A 253 -22.43 10.01 -13.37
C ILE A 253 -23.91 10.26 -13.79
N ALA A 254 -24.66 9.19 -14.04
CA ALA A 254 -26.08 9.31 -14.36
C ALA A 254 -26.95 9.82 -13.21
N ASP A 255 -26.45 9.68 -11.96
CA ASP A 255 -27.18 10.16 -10.76
C ASP A 255 -27.03 11.69 -10.55
N ILE A 256 -26.12 12.34 -11.31
CA ILE A 256 -25.90 13.78 -11.22
C ILE A 256 -27.03 14.49 -11.97
N PRO A 257 -27.84 15.35 -11.30
CA PRO A 257 -28.93 16.05 -11.96
C PRO A 257 -28.41 16.97 -13.06
N LYS A 258 -28.71 16.65 -14.31
CA LYS A 258 -28.14 17.37 -15.48
C LYS A 258 -28.53 18.84 -15.50
N GLU A 259 -29.73 19.14 -15.06
CA GLU A 259 -30.29 20.51 -14.97
C GLU A 259 -29.62 21.36 -13.88
N SER A 260 -29.00 20.74 -12.89
CA SER A 260 -28.27 21.44 -11.82
C SER A 260 -26.84 21.80 -12.21
N ILE A 261 -26.29 21.25 -13.28
CA ILE A 261 -24.91 21.48 -13.69
C ILE A 261 -24.77 22.91 -14.23
N VAL A 262 -24.02 23.75 -13.52
CA VAL A 262 -23.79 25.16 -13.85
C VAL A 262 -22.39 25.42 -14.40
N TRP A 263 -21.49 24.47 -14.28
CA TRP A 263 -20.13 24.58 -14.83
C TRP A 263 -19.45 23.23 -14.94
N ARG A 264 -18.69 23.03 -16.03
CA ARG A 264 -17.85 21.85 -16.24
C ARG A 264 -16.43 22.30 -16.52
N PHE A 265 -15.49 21.88 -15.69
CA PHE A 265 -14.11 22.25 -15.89
C PHE A 265 -13.14 21.14 -15.47
N THR A 266 -11.93 21.29 -15.93
CA THR A 266 -10.80 20.47 -15.48
C THR A 266 -9.62 21.36 -15.17
N ILE A 267 -8.76 20.88 -14.28
CA ILE A 267 -7.54 21.56 -13.86
C ILE A 267 -6.38 20.57 -13.92
N SER A 268 -5.24 20.99 -14.41
CA SER A 268 -4.06 20.16 -14.58
C SER A 268 -2.88 20.67 -13.76
N ASP A 269 -2.24 19.76 -13.04
CA ASP A 269 -0.89 19.93 -12.48
C ASP A 269 0.07 19.05 -13.29
N PRO A 270 0.82 19.63 -14.25
CA PRO A 270 1.72 18.86 -15.10
C PRO A 270 2.97 18.44 -14.31
N ALA A 271 3.23 17.15 -14.25
CA ALA A 271 4.47 16.60 -13.71
C ALA A 271 5.43 16.18 -14.83
N ASN A 272 6.73 16.31 -14.56
CA ASN A 272 7.78 15.79 -15.45
C ASN A 272 8.19 14.37 -15.08
N LYS A 273 8.89 13.69 -15.99
CA LYS A 273 9.50 12.37 -15.75
C LYS A 273 10.36 12.38 -14.49
N GLY A 274 10.07 11.54 -13.52
CA GLY A 274 10.86 11.45 -12.28
C GLY A 274 10.16 10.82 -11.08
N GLY A 275 8.93 10.30 -11.27
CA GLY A 275 8.13 9.67 -10.21
C GLY A 275 6.91 10.48 -9.77
N ASP A 276 6.84 11.76 -10.09
CA ASP A 276 5.65 12.59 -9.88
C ASP A 276 4.57 12.23 -10.91
N LYS A 277 3.31 12.29 -10.50
CA LYS A 277 2.19 11.96 -11.35
C LYS A 277 1.54 13.20 -11.94
N TYR A 278 1.30 13.15 -13.25
CA TYR A 278 0.44 14.13 -13.90
C TYR A 278 -0.99 13.96 -13.39
N SER A 279 -1.54 14.97 -12.73
CA SER A 279 -2.87 14.91 -12.11
C SER A 279 -3.83 15.88 -12.77
N ASN A 280 -4.99 15.36 -13.23
CA ASN A 280 -6.00 16.13 -13.95
C ASN A 280 -7.42 15.63 -13.65
N PRO A 281 -8.09 16.09 -12.58
CA PRO A 281 -9.48 15.77 -12.30
C PRO A 281 -10.44 16.51 -13.23
N PHE A 282 -11.53 15.86 -13.64
CA PHE A 282 -12.64 16.42 -14.40
C PHE A 282 -13.85 16.65 -13.48
N ILE A 283 -14.38 17.86 -13.44
CA ILE A 283 -15.30 18.29 -12.38
C ILE A 283 -16.57 18.89 -12.98
N TYR A 284 -17.72 18.41 -12.50
CA TYR A 284 -19.02 19.05 -12.71
C TYR A 284 -19.41 19.82 -11.46
N VAL A 285 -19.67 21.09 -11.60
CA VAL A 285 -20.18 21.94 -10.52
C VAL A 285 -21.69 22.05 -10.68
N CYS A 286 -22.41 21.63 -9.67
CA CYS A 286 -23.85 21.68 -9.61
C CYS A 286 -24.34 22.72 -8.60
N MET A 287 -25.51 23.29 -8.88
CA MET A 287 -26.25 24.10 -7.92
C MET A 287 -27.49 23.31 -7.48
N ILE A 288 -27.50 22.86 -6.24
CA ILE A 288 -28.57 22.04 -5.66
C ILE A 288 -29.09 22.74 -4.40
N ASN A 289 -30.35 23.16 -4.40
CA ASN A 289 -30.97 23.88 -3.29
C ASN A 289 -30.09 25.07 -2.80
N ASP A 290 -29.66 25.89 -3.73
CA ASP A 290 -28.80 27.07 -3.51
C ASP A 290 -27.42 26.74 -2.87
N ARG A 291 -26.98 25.49 -2.97
CA ARG A 291 -25.66 25.05 -2.50
C ARG A 291 -24.83 24.52 -3.66
N VAL A 292 -23.54 24.82 -3.60
CA VAL A 292 -22.55 24.29 -4.55
C VAL A 292 -22.24 22.85 -4.20
N ALA A 293 -22.25 21.96 -5.21
CA ALA A 293 -21.79 20.58 -5.12
C ALA A 293 -20.87 20.27 -6.30
N CYS A 294 -19.66 19.78 -6.05
CA CYS A 294 -18.64 19.54 -7.06
C CYS A 294 -18.43 18.01 -7.23
N TYR A 295 -18.77 17.48 -8.40
CA TYR A 295 -18.62 16.05 -8.68
C TYR A 295 -17.36 15.82 -9.49
N VAL A 296 -16.41 15.06 -8.93
CA VAL A 296 -15.21 14.60 -9.64
C VAL A 296 -15.61 13.37 -10.44
N VAL A 297 -15.92 13.58 -11.72
CA VAL A 297 -16.52 12.55 -12.58
C VAL A 297 -15.48 11.62 -13.20
N ASP A 298 -14.25 12.09 -13.39
CA ASP A 298 -13.12 11.30 -13.88
C ASP A 298 -11.78 11.96 -13.46
N ALA A 299 -10.66 11.26 -13.58
CA ALA A 299 -9.34 11.81 -13.38
C ALA A 299 -8.30 11.07 -14.25
N ILE A 300 -7.39 11.84 -14.85
CA ILE A 300 -6.12 11.35 -15.37
C ILE A 300 -5.11 11.49 -14.25
N HIS A 301 -4.47 10.39 -13.86
CA HIS A 301 -3.45 10.37 -12.80
C HIS A 301 -2.37 9.35 -13.15
N SER A 302 -1.38 9.80 -13.90
CA SER A 302 -0.45 8.93 -14.61
C SER A 302 1.00 9.39 -14.44
N THR A 303 1.91 8.42 -14.43
CA THR A 303 3.37 8.64 -14.58
C THR A 303 3.81 8.79 -16.05
N ASP A 304 2.88 8.72 -16.99
CA ASP A 304 3.15 8.97 -18.39
C ASP A 304 3.67 10.40 -18.60
N GLY A 305 4.52 10.58 -19.58
CA GLY A 305 5.08 11.89 -19.88
C GLY A 305 4.04 12.92 -20.34
N ILE A 306 4.45 14.19 -20.35
CA ILE A 306 3.61 15.33 -20.77
C ILE A 306 2.97 15.08 -22.14
N GLU A 307 3.70 14.56 -23.09
CA GLU A 307 3.21 14.32 -24.47
C GLU A 307 1.98 13.42 -24.48
N ALA A 308 2.02 12.27 -23.77
CA ALA A 308 0.88 11.35 -23.69
C ALA A 308 -0.35 11.99 -23.03
N ASN A 309 -0.15 12.70 -21.93
CA ASN A 309 -1.25 13.33 -21.19
C ASN A 309 -1.85 14.52 -21.92
N THR A 310 -1.03 15.30 -22.64
CA THR A 310 -1.53 16.41 -23.49
C THR A 310 -2.37 15.95 -24.69
N GLU A 311 -2.23 14.70 -25.14
CA GLU A 311 -3.13 14.09 -26.11
C GLU A 311 -4.47 13.69 -25.49
N ARG A 312 -4.43 13.11 -24.29
CA ARG A 312 -5.60 12.50 -23.63
C ARG A 312 -6.55 13.52 -23.04
N ILE A 313 -6.02 14.63 -22.49
CA ILE A 313 -6.84 15.66 -21.82
C ILE A 313 -7.87 16.28 -22.76
N PRO A 314 -7.55 16.76 -23.99
CA PRO A 314 -8.54 17.31 -24.93
C PRO A 314 -9.61 16.29 -25.34
N LEU A 315 -9.23 15.01 -25.53
CA LEU A 315 -10.17 13.95 -25.87
C LEU A 315 -11.18 13.70 -24.74
N LYS A 316 -10.69 13.57 -23.52
CA LYS A 316 -11.54 13.37 -22.34
C LYS A 316 -12.39 14.61 -22.03
N ALA A 317 -11.83 15.81 -22.21
CA ALA A 317 -12.56 17.06 -22.05
C ALA A 317 -13.74 17.18 -23.04
N LYS A 318 -13.55 16.73 -24.27
CA LYS A 318 -14.61 16.66 -25.28
C LYS A 318 -15.67 15.63 -24.91
N GLU A 319 -15.26 14.42 -24.50
CA GLU A 319 -16.14 13.33 -24.07
C GLU A 319 -17.06 13.76 -22.92
N LEU A 320 -16.50 14.43 -21.91
CA LEU A 320 -17.19 14.88 -20.71
C LEU A 320 -17.83 16.28 -20.86
N GLY A 321 -17.74 16.90 -22.02
CA GLY A 321 -18.34 18.20 -22.29
C GLY A 321 -17.78 19.35 -21.45
N MET A 322 -16.46 19.36 -21.18
CA MET A 322 -15.81 20.42 -20.41
C MET A 322 -15.91 21.77 -21.12
N GLU A 323 -16.20 22.81 -20.33
CA GLU A 323 -16.33 24.20 -20.79
C GLU A 323 -15.03 25.01 -20.60
N ALA A 324 -14.21 24.57 -19.62
CA ALA A 324 -12.94 25.22 -19.30
C ALA A 324 -11.85 24.21 -18.91
N ILE A 325 -10.63 24.53 -19.31
CA ILE A 325 -9.42 23.83 -18.90
C ILE A 325 -8.46 24.85 -18.29
N PHE A 326 -8.06 24.58 -17.05
CA PHE A 326 -7.03 25.34 -16.35
C PHE A 326 -5.76 24.49 -16.26
N LEU A 327 -4.62 25.09 -16.49
CA LEU A 327 -3.34 24.41 -16.44
C LEU A 327 -2.32 25.26 -15.68
N GLU A 328 -1.70 24.66 -14.66
CA GLU A 328 -0.63 25.31 -13.92
C GLU A 328 0.60 25.47 -14.83
N ASP A 329 1.06 26.70 -15.03
CA ASP A 329 2.12 27.06 -16.00
C ASP A 329 3.52 27.13 -15.39
N ASN A 330 3.69 26.64 -14.17
CA ASN A 330 4.97 26.59 -13.50
C ASN A 330 5.97 25.69 -14.28
N GLY A 331 7.07 26.29 -14.74
CA GLY A 331 8.15 25.57 -15.43
C GLY A 331 7.69 24.87 -16.72
N ILE A 332 7.51 23.58 -16.67
CA ILE A 332 7.18 22.71 -17.82
C ILE A 332 5.72 22.88 -18.29
N GLY A 333 4.86 23.42 -17.43
CA GLY A 333 3.45 23.64 -17.73
C GLY A 333 3.22 24.48 -18.98
N LEU A 334 4.11 25.42 -19.30
CA LEU A 334 3.99 26.26 -20.51
C LEU A 334 4.05 25.44 -21.80
N ALA A 335 4.91 24.45 -21.90
CA ALA A 335 5.00 23.57 -23.07
C ALA A 335 3.73 22.70 -23.21
N ALA A 336 3.26 22.12 -22.11
CA ALA A 336 2.00 21.38 -22.06
C ALA A 336 0.80 22.26 -22.46
N ALA A 337 0.76 23.51 -21.99
CA ALA A 337 -0.27 24.48 -22.33
C ALA A 337 -0.42 24.71 -23.82
N LEU A 338 0.70 24.90 -24.53
CA LEU A 338 0.70 25.11 -25.97
C LEU A 338 0.21 23.90 -26.76
N LEU A 339 0.56 22.70 -26.32
CA LEU A 339 0.13 21.45 -26.95
C LEU A 339 -1.38 21.20 -26.75
N ILE A 340 -1.88 21.36 -25.54
CA ILE A 340 -3.31 21.21 -25.22
C ILE A 340 -4.14 22.22 -26.02
N LYS A 341 -3.77 23.52 -25.98
CA LYS A 341 -4.52 24.58 -26.63
C LYS A 341 -4.74 24.34 -28.12
N LYS A 342 -3.74 23.78 -28.84
CA LYS A 342 -3.83 23.48 -30.27
C LYS A 342 -4.89 22.39 -30.60
N LYS A 343 -5.28 21.56 -29.63
CA LYS A 343 -6.16 20.40 -29.82
C LYS A 343 -7.54 20.59 -29.25
N LEU A 344 -7.80 21.73 -28.60
CA LEU A 344 -9.07 21.99 -27.98
C LEU A 344 -10.12 22.48 -29.00
N PRO A 345 -11.40 22.07 -28.83
CA PRO A 345 -12.50 22.69 -29.53
C PRO A 345 -12.59 24.19 -29.25
N ALA A 346 -13.03 24.98 -30.25
CA ALA A 346 -13.08 26.45 -30.15
C ALA A 346 -14.01 26.97 -29.02
N ASN A 347 -14.96 26.16 -28.59
CA ASN A 347 -15.90 26.49 -27.51
C ASN A 347 -15.38 26.17 -26.10
N VAL A 348 -14.19 25.56 -25.96
CA VAL A 348 -13.59 25.27 -24.66
C VAL A 348 -12.62 26.39 -24.27
N LYS A 349 -12.90 27.05 -23.15
CA LYS A 349 -12.02 28.09 -22.61
C LYS A 349 -10.72 27.44 -22.08
N PHE A 350 -9.59 27.89 -22.57
CA PHE A 350 -8.28 27.51 -22.05
C PHE A 350 -7.63 28.67 -21.32
N ALA A 351 -7.22 28.45 -20.07
CA ALA A 351 -6.56 29.46 -19.26
C ALA A 351 -5.38 28.87 -18.47
N PRO A 352 -4.14 29.18 -18.82
CA PRO A 352 -3.01 28.91 -17.94
C PRO A 352 -3.12 29.79 -16.68
N PHE A 353 -2.65 29.25 -15.54
CA PHE A 353 -2.60 30.01 -14.30
C PHE A 353 -1.27 29.77 -13.58
N HIS A 354 -0.79 30.79 -12.93
CA HIS A 354 0.41 30.73 -12.11
C HIS A 354 0.02 30.63 -10.62
N SER A 355 0.61 29.67 -9.91
CA SER A 355 0.45 29.60 -8.46
C SER A 355 1.71 30.08 -7.76
N SER A 356 1.58 31.18 -7.00
CA SER A 356 2.63 31.71 -6.13
C SER A 356 2.61 31.13 -4.72
N ILE A 357 1.55 30.39 -4.38
CA ILE A 357 1.35 29.77 -3.06
C ILE A 357 1.97 28.37 -3.10
N ASN A 358 2.77 28.02 -2.09
CA ASN A 358 3.33 26.69 -2.03
C ASN A 358 2.23 25.59 -1.86
N LYS A 359 2.51 24.37 -2.31
CA LYS A 359 1.54 23.26 -2.33
C LYS A 359 0.94 22.99 -0.95
N GLU A 360 1.74 22.95 0.10
CA GLU A 360 1.25 22.65 1.46
C GLU A 360 0.26 23.71 1.97
N THR A 361 0.57 24.99 1.78
CA THR A 361 -0.33 26.10 2.17
C THR A 361 -1.63 26.03 1.38
N ARG A 362 -1.57 25.73 0.08
CA ARG A 362 -2.74 25.58 -0.79
C ARG A 362 -3.63 24.43 -0.34
N ILE A 363 -3.03 23.30 0.01
CA ILE A 363 -3.74 22.13 0.54
C ILE A 363 -4.43 22.48 1.86
N LEU A 364 -3.68 23.02 2.83
CA LEU A 364 -4.21 23.34 4.16
C LEU A 364 -5.32 24.41 4.14
N SER A 365 -5.32 25.29 3.14
CA SER A 365 -6.36 26.32 2.99
C SER A 365 -7.63 25.84 2.29
N ASN A 366 -7.60 24.63 1.66
CA ASN A 366 -8.70 24.20 0.81
C ASN A 366 -9.22 22.79 1.10
N TYR A 367 -8.51 21.95 1.85
CA TYR A 367 -8.92 20.54 2.06
C TYR A 367 -10.30 20.41 2.74
N GLU A 368 -10.66 21.32 3.66
CA GLU A 368 -11.98 21.32 4.30
C GLU A 368 -13.09 21.60 3.29
N PHE A 369 -12.85 22.55 2.37
CA PHE A 369 -13.81 22.81 1.31
C PHE A 369 -13.96 21.61 0.37
N VAL A 370 -12.87 20.90 0.05
CA VAL A 370 -12.95 19.65 -0.71
C VAL A 370 -13.78 18.62 0.06
N ARG A 371 -13.54 18.44 1.35
CA ARG A 371 -14.29 17.49 2.20
C ARG A 371 -15.79 17.79 2.19
N ASP A 372 -16.17 19.06 2.27
CA ASP A 372 -17.55 19.47 2.52
C ASP A 372 -18.36 19.64 1.22
N PHE A 373 -17.73 19.96 0.10
CA PHE A 373 -18.41 20.34 -1.15
C PHE A 373 -18.09 19.41 -2.35
N PHE A 374 -17.09 18.52 -2.26
CA PHE A 374 -16.75 17.64 -3.34
C PHE A 374 -17.31 16.22 -3.12
N TYR A 375 -17.75 15.63 -4.22
CA TYR A 375 -18.30 14.28 -4.29
C TYR A 375 -17.44 13.44 -5.22
N PHE A 376 -17.12 12.22 -4.79
CA PHE A 376 -16.25 11.28 -5.50
C PHE A 376 -17.00 10.01 -5.86
N GLN A 377 -16.51 9.24 -6.83
CA GLN A 377 -17.10 7.91 -7.14
C GLN A 377 -16.89 6.98 -5.94
N ARG A 378 -17.98 6.30 -5.53
CA ARG A 378 -17.93 5.41 -4.36
C ARG A 378 -17.03 4.20 -4.60
N GLU A 379 -17.15 3.58 -5.77
CA GLU A 379 -16.46 2.36 -6.16
C GLU A 379 -15.82 2.56 -7.53
N PRO A 380 -14.68 3.26 -7.60
CA PRO A 380 -13.98 3.42 -8.87
C PRO A 380 -13.44 2.06 -9.34
N GLU A 381 -13.41 1.86 -10.66
CA GLU A 381 -12.83 0.66 -11.27
C GLU A 381 -11.42 0.41 -10.75
N GLN A 382 -11.18 -0.80 -10.26
CA GLN A 382 -9.89 -1.19 -9.69
C GLN A 382 -8.79 -1.12 -10.75
N GLY A 383 -7.66 -0.50 -10.44
CA GLY A 383 -6.55 -0.30 -11.37
C GLY A 383 -6.72 0.90 -12.32
N SER A 384 -7.86 1.61 -12.26
CA SER A 384 -8.04 2.85 -13.02
C SER A 384 -7.19 3.99 -12.48
N GLU A 385 -6.93 4.99 -13.34
CA GLU A 385 -6.24 6.22 -12.91
C GLU A 385 -7.05 7.01 -11.88
N TYR A 386 -8.38 6.95 -11.97
CA TYR A 386 -9.26 7.53 -10.95
C TYR A 386 -9.08 6.85 -9.59
N ALA A 387 -9.00 5.52 -9.55
CA ALA A 387 -8.72 4.79 -8.31
C ALA A 387 -7.35 5.15 -7.73
N SER A 388 -6.33 5.32 -8.58
CA SER A 388 -4.99 5.78 -8.19
C SER A 388 -5.01 7.21 -7.65
N PHE A 389 -5.77 8.12 -8.29
CA PHE A 389 -6.00 9.49 -7.82
C PHE A 389 -6.63 9.53 -6.43
N MET A 390 -7.70 8.74 -6.24
CA MET A 390 -8.38 8.61 -4.94
C MET A 390 -7.45 8.05 -3.87
N TYR A 391 -6.65 7.04 -4.22
CA TYR A 391 -5.70 6.45 -3.29
C TYR A 391 -4.68 7.48 -2.79
N ASP A 392 -4.04 8.22 -3.69
CA ASP A 392 -3.01 9.20 -3.32
C ASP A 392 -3.63 10.36 -2.51
N MET A 393 -4.79 10.88 -2.93
CA MET A 393 -5.50 11.95 -2.23
C MET A 393 -5.91 11.55 -0.80
N THR A 394 -6.47 10.34 -0.64
CA THR A 394 -7.00 9.87 0.65
C THR A 394 -5.96 9.26 1.57
N ASN A 395 -4.71 9.19 1.16
CA ASN A 395 -3.57 8.75 1.96
C ASN A 395 -2.52 9.86 2.18
N TYR A 396 -2.79 11.08 1.75
CA TYR A 396 -1.92 12.21 2.03
C TYR A 396 -1.98 12.59 3.51
N GLN A 397 -0.81 12.69 4.16
CA GLN A 397 -0.67 13.04 5.57
C GLN A 397 0.00 14.40 5.72
N LYS A 398 -0.46 15.22 6.65
CA LYS A 398 0.13 16.54 6.91
C LYS A 398 1.61 16.44 7.32
N GLU A 399 1.95 15.43 8.12
CA GLU A 399 3.29 15.17 8.64
C GLU A 399 3.71 13.75 8.25
N GLY A 400 4.09 13.52 6.99
CA GLY A 400 4.46 12.19 6.50
C GLY A 400 5.33 12.21 5.25
N ASP A 401 5.82 11.05 4.85
CA ASP A 401 6.49 10.90 3.55
C ASP A 401 5.44 10.86 2.43
N ASN A 402 5.21 12.02 1.82
CA ASN A 402 4.20 12.22 0.78
C ASN A 402 4.78 12.32 -0.63
N LYS A 403 6.03 11.91 -0.85
CA LYS A 403 6.80 12.17 -2.09
C LYS A 403 6.06 11.96 -3.42
N HIS A 404 5.03 11.10 -3.45
CA HIS A 404 4.28 10.79 -4.69
C HIS A 404 2.77 10.95 -4.52
N ARG A 405 2.29 11.50 -3.40
CA ARG A 405 0.86 11.62 -3.08
C ARG A 405 0.36 13.06 -3.11
N ILE A 406 1.27 14.01 -3.12
CA ILE A 406 0.94 15.43 -3.03
C ILE A 406 0.19 15.95 -4.25
N ASP A 407 0.44 15.39 -5.44
CA ASP A 407 -0.10 15.94 -6.69
C ASP A 407 -1.62 15.76 -6.80
N ALA A 408 -2.18 14.66 -6.28
CA ALA A 408 -3.62 14.43 -6.30
C ALA A 408 -4.38 15.39 -5.39
N ILE A 409 -3.92 15.56 -4.14
CA ILE A 409 -4.58 16.45 -3.19
C ILE A 409 -4.34 17.91 -3.54
N ASP A 410 -3.18 18.27 -4.07
CA ASP A 410 -2.86 19.61 -4.45
C ASP A 410 -3.72 20.10 -5.62
N VAL A 411 -3.88 19.31 -6.68
CA VAL A 411 -4.69 19.68 -7.84
C VAL A 411 -6.17 19.80 -7.47
N ILE A 412 -6.70 18.94 -6.60
CA ILE A 412 -8.10 19.06 -6.16
C ILE A 412 -8.33 20.26 -5.23
N CYS A 413 -7.36 20.61 -4.40
CA CYS A 413 -7.38 21.81 -3.59
C CYS A 413 -7.25 23.08 -4.47
N SER A 414 -6.50 23.02 -5.57
CA SER A 414 -6.47 24.08 -6.58
C SER A 414 -7.84 24.23 -7.25
N ALA A 415 -8.50 23.12 -7.61
CA ALA A 415 -9.86 23.17 -8.14
C ALA A 415 -10.84 23.81 -7.16
N ALA A 416 -10.74 23.48 -5.88
CA ALA A 416 -11.57 24.10 -4.82
C ALA A 416 -11.40 25.63 -4.79
N ASN A 417 -10.18 26.14 -4.96
CA ASN A 417 -9.94 27.58 -5.02
C ASN A 417 -10.65 28.25 -6.22
N PHE A 418 -10.64 27.61 -7.41
CA PHE A 418 -11.38 28.12 -8.58
C PHE A 418 -12.89 28.15 -8.35
N VAL A 419 -13.44 27.13 -7.70
CA VAL A 419 -14.86 27.09 -7.33
C VAL A 419 -15.21 28.20 -6.33
N LYS A 420 -14.41 28.37 -5.28
CA LYS A 420 -14.58 29.46 -4.30
C LYS A 420 -14.62 30.83 -4.96
N LEU A 421 -13.69 31.09 -5.88
CA LEU A 421 -13.63 32.37 -6.60
C LEU A 421 -14.84 32.57 -7.50
N LYS A 422 -15.24 31.57 -8.27
CA LYS A 422 -16.34 31.67 -9.23
C LYS A 422 -17.72 31.79 -8.55
N PHE A 423 -17.91 31.11 -7.46
CA PHE A 423 -19.18 31.02 -6.74
C PHE A 423 -19.16 31.70 -5.36
N HIS A 424 -18.27 32.70 -5.19
CA HIS A 424 -18.05 33.38 -3.92
C HIS A 424 -19.34 33.89 -3.26
N LYS A 425 -20.19 34.53 -4.04
CA LYS A 425 -21.47 35.05 -3.53
C LYS A 425 -22.42 33.98 -3.01
N VAL A 426 -22.45 32.84 -3.66
CA VAL A 426 -23.31 31.70 -3.26
C VAL A 426 -22.74 31.01 -2.01
N ILE A 427 -21.42 30.87 -1.96
CA ILE A 427 -20.74 30.14 -0.87
C ILE A 427 -20.71 30.99 0.42
N TYR A 428 -20.45 32.27 0.31
CA TYR A 428 -20.19 33.16 1.47
C TYR A 428 -21.27 34.22 1.71
N GLY A 429 -22.27 34.34 0.84
CA GLY A 429 -23.39 35.26 1.02
C GLY A 429 -23.04 36.77 0.91
N GLN A 430 -21.94 37.09 0.19
CA GLN A 430 -21.47 38.49 0.02
C GLN A 430 -21.39 38.88 -1.46
#